data_69a56d37c5392a1868ea1e6c0c9d5ddc
#
_entry.id   69a56d37c5392a1868ea1e6c0c9d5ddc
#
_cell.length_a   1.000
_cell.length_b   1.000
_cell.length_c   1.000
_cell.angle_alpha   90.00
_cell.angle_beta   90.00
_cell.angle_gamma   90.00
#
_symmetry.space_group_name_H-M   'P 1'
#
loop_
_entity.id
_entity.type
_entity.pdbx_description
1 polymer ?
#
loop_
_entity_poly.entity_id
_entity_poly.type
_entity_poly.pdbx_seq_one_letter_code
_entity_poly.pdbx_strand_id
1 'polypeptide(L)' 'RIFMMSGKRYRIRKLNYTWQKRQGSELISCFSVSTACDIYQLSFNHSSCAWKLDNIF' A
#
# COMPACT_ATOMS: atom_id res chain seq x y z
N ARG A 1 -1.95 12.83 1.40
CA ARG A 1 -2.70 11.63 1.04
C ARG A 1 -3.28 10.93 2.23
N ILE A 2 -4.43 10.37 2.04
CA ILE A 2 -5.14 9.61 3.08
C ILE A 2 -5.59 8.30 2.44
N PHE A 3 -5.44 7.21 3.17
CA PHE A 3 -6.05 5.95 2.77
C PHE A 3 -6.90 5.40 3.91
N MET A 4 -7.85 4.57 3.57
CA MET A 4 -8.75 3.95 4.54
C MET A 4 -8.54 2.45 4.54
N MET A 5 -8.49 1.87 5.73
CA MET A 5 -8.37 0.44 5.91
C MET A 5 -9.06 0.04 7.20
N SER A 6 -9.90 -1.00 7.13
CA SER A 6 -10.67 -1.47 8.28
C SER A 6 -11.48 -0.37 8.94
N GLY A 7 -12.03 0.55 8.14
CA GLY A 7 -12.83 1.66 8.64
C GLY A 7 -12.04 2.79 9.27
N LYS A 8 -10.71 2.72 9.29
CA LYS A 8 -9.86 3.77 9.82
C LYS A 8 -9.21 4.54 8.71
N ARG A 9 -9.00 5.83 8.95
CA ARG A 9 -8.26 6.70 8.03
C ARG A 9 -6.81 6.78 8.49
N TYR A 10 -5.90 6.61 7.52
CA TYR A 10 -4.48 6.74 7.78
C TYR A 10 -3.94 7.86 6.92
N ARG A 11 -3.30 8.83 7.56
CA ARG A 11 -2.69 9.94 6.85
C ARG A 11 -1.26 9.57 6.48
N ILE A 12 -1.02 9.50 5.19
CA ILE A 12 0.32 9.20 4.68
C ILE A 12 1.17 10.46 4.80
N ARG A 13 2.26 10.38 5.56
CA ARG A 13 3.20 11.48 5.72
C ARG A 13 4.32 11.42 4.70
N LYS A 14 4.74 10.22 4.32
CA LYS A 14 5.85 10.03 3.41
C LYS A 14 5.69 8.73 2.65
N LEU A 15 6.00 8.78 1.36
CA LEU A 15 6.14 7.60 0.53
C LEU A 15 7.62 7.24 0.53
N ASN A 16 7.99 6.12 1.14
CA ASN A 16 9.38 5.70 1.28
C ASN A 16 9.90 5.00 0.03
N TYR A 17 9.17 3.99 -0.43
CA TYR A 17 9.55 3.20 -1.59
C TYR A 17 8.33 2.87 -2.41
N THR A 18 8.55 2.72 -3.70
CA THR A 18 7.54 2.18 -4.61
C THR A 18 8.22 1.24 -5.57
N TRP A 19 7.61 0.09 -5.81
CA TRP A 19 8.11 -0.89 -6.78
C TRP A 19 6.93 -1.65 -7.35
N GLN A 20 7.20 -2.39 -8.44
CA GLN A 20 6.19 -3.20 -9.07
C GLN A 20 6.68 -4.63 -9.17
N LYS A 21 5.77 -5.57 -9.04
CA LYS A 21 6.04 -6.98 -9.26
C LYS A 21 4.95 -7.58 -10.13
N ARG A 22 5.30 -8.65 -10.81
CA ARG A 22 4.34 -9.37 -11.62
C ARG A 22 4.10 -10.73 -10.97
N GLN A 23 2.83 -11.07 -10.79
CA GLN A 23 2.43 -12.33 -10.20
C GLN A 23 1.50 -13.03 -11.19
N GLY A 24 2.05 -14.01 -11.94
CA GLY A 24 1.33 -14.58 -13.06
C GLY A 24 1.13 -13.52 -14.13
N SER A 25 -0.11 -13.31 -14.54
CA SER A 25 -0.48 -12.27 -15.50
C SER A 25 -0.88 -10.96 -14.83
N GLU A 26 -0.79 -10.88 -13.51
CA GLU A 26 -1.23 -9.70 -12.76
C GLU A 26 -0.05 -8.78 -12.46
N LEU A 27 -0.28 -7.49 -12.61
CA LEU A 27 0.67 -6.46 -12.24
C LEU A 27 0.27 -5.89 -10.88
N ILE A 28 1.23 -5.88 -9.96
CA ILE A 28 1.01 -5.41 -8.60
C ILE A 28 1.99 -4.29 -8.30
N SER A 29 1.47 -3.13 -7.94
CA SER A 29 2.27 -2.00 -7.47
C SER A 29 2.35 -2.05 -5.96
N CYS A 30 3.55 -1.94 -5.43
CA CYS A 30 3.80 -1.99 -4.01
C CYS A 30 4.30 -0.65 -3.52
N PHE A 31 3.90 -0.29 -2.31
CA PHE A 31 4.24 1.00 -1.71
C PHE A 31 4.64 0.80 -0.26
N SER A 32 5.68 1.49 0.16
CA SER A 32 6.03 1.60 1.57
C SER A 32 5.76 3.04 1.99
N VAL A 33 4.83 3.23 2.90
CA VAL A 33 4.39 4.55 3.33
C VAL A 33 4.53 4.71 4.82
N SER A 34 4.83 5.93 5.26
CA SER A 34 4.93 6.26 6.67
C SER A 34 3.73 7.10 7.09
N THR A 35 3.19 6.78 8.25
CA THR A 35 2.20 7.62 8.93
C THR A 35 2.83 8.20 10.18
N ALA A 36 2.02 8.88 10.99
CA ALA A 36 2.52 9.47 12.23
C ALA A 36 3.05 8.43 13.22
N CYS A 37 2.53 7.21 13.18
CA CYS A 37 2.83 6.17 14.16
C CYS A 37 3.64 5.01 13.61
N ASP A 38 3.38 4.62 12.36
CA ASP A 38 3.89 3.36 11.84
C ASP A 38 4.30 3.46 10.37
N ILE A 39 4.96 2.42 9.92
CA ILE A 39 5.29 2.24 8.51
C ILE A 39 4.43 1.08 8.00
N TYR A 40 3.75 1.30 6.88
CA TYR A 40 2.87 0.32 6.27
C TYR A 40 3.38 -0.07 4.90
N GLN A 41 3.26 -1.34 4.59
CA GLN A 41 3.53 -1.84 3.25
C GLN A 41 2.20 -2.20 2.59
N LEU A 42 1.90 -1.52 1.50
CA LEU A 42 0.65 -1.66 0.77
C LEU A 42 0.92 -2.19 -0.63
N SER A 43 -0.05 -2.89 -1.18
CA SER A 43 0.01 -3.29 -2.58
C SER A 43 -1.31 -3.01 -3.26
N PHE A 44 -1.22 -2.68 -4.54
CA PHE A 44 -2.37 -2.43 -5.39
C PHE A 44 -2.34 -3.40 -6.57
N ASN A 45 -3.38 -4.20 -6.70
CA ASN A 45 -3.53 -5.10 -7.82
C ASN A 45 -4.26 -4.38 -8.95
N HIS A 46 -3.58 -4.19 -10.07
CA HIS A 46 -4.14 -3.46 -11.21
C HIS A 46 -5.26 -4.23 -11.91
N SER A 47 -5.25 -5.55 -11.82
CA SER A 47 -6.28 -6.36 -12.46
C SER A 47 -7.61 -6.29 -11.73
N SER A 48 -7.59 -6.32 -10.41
CA SER A 48 -8.81 -6.29 -9.59
C SER A 48 -9.09 -4.90 -9.04
N CYS A 49 -8.18 -3.94 -9.23
CA CYS A 49 -8.27 -2.60 -8.65
C CYS A 49 -8.43 -2.64 -7.14
N ALA A 50 -7.74 -3.58 -6.49
CA ALA A 50 -7.87 -3.81 -5.06
C ALA A 50 -6.59 -3.43 -4.32
N TRP A 51 -6.75 -2.81 -3.17
CA TRP A 51 -5.65 -2.50 -2.25
C TRP A 51 -5.54 -3.58 -1.19
N LYS A 52 -4.32 -3.85 -0.79
CA LYS A 52 -4.04 -4.83 0.26
C LYS A 52 -2.97 -4.29 1.18
N LEU A 53 -3.17 -4.47 2.49
CA LEU A 53 -2.14 -4.19 3.48
C LEU A 53 -1.28 -5.43 3.62
N ASP A 54 -0.01 -5.34 3.22
CA ASP A 54 0.90 -6.48 3.28
C ASP A 54 1.56 -6.61 4.65
N ASN A 55 1.99 -5.49 5.20
CA ASN A 55 2.73 -5.54 6.46
C ASN A 55 2.65 -4.21 7.20
N ILE A 56 2.88 -4.27 8.52
CA ILE A 56 2.99 -3.11 9.39
C ILE A 56 4.30 -3.24 10.13
N PHE A 57 5.11 -2.21 10.04
CA PHE A 57 6.42 -2.21 10.71
C PHE A 57 6.45 -1.29 11.92
#